data_bcd83b6b51994f564c4a9e092a92c3a5
#
_entry.id   bcd83b6b51994f564c4a9e092a92c3a5
#
_cell.length_a   1.000
_cell.length_b   1.000
_cell.length_c   1.000
_cell.angle_alpha   90.00
_cell.angle_beta   90.00
_cell.angle_gamma   90.00
#
_symmetry.space_group_name_H-M   'P 1'
#
loop_
_entity.id
_entity.type
_entity.pdbx_description
1 polymer ?
#
loop_
_entity_poly.entity_id
_entity_poly.type
_entity_poly.pdbx_seq_one_letter_code
_entity_poly.pdbx_strand_id
1 'polypeptide(L)'
;MRKPLNQFFMIAAAFVLATAVYAAAQPLPDIGTKMPDGTVYAGLSMDTGKPSFVAAAGGTMPDGTIYAGISPDTNKAMYTTPADAPGAYTWGEATKYCKKLSASGHRDWRMPTLGELAVQFTNRADIGGFNETGKVRGASGYYWSSLQVGDDYAWGQLFSDGFHEDFSKDLVSSLRCVR
;
A
#
# COMPACT_ATOMS: atom_id res chain seq x y z
N MET A 1 -7.52 -17.31 -69.93
CA MET A 1 -6.74 -17.04 -68.70
C MET A 1 -7.60 -16.29 -67.72
N ARG A 2 -8.14 -16.96 -66.71
CA ARG A 2 -8.92 -16.33 -65.64
C ARG A 2 -8.11 -16.49 -64.35
N LYS A 3 -7.76 -15.37 -63.70
CA LYS A 3 -7.09 -15.32 -62.38
C LYS A 3 -8.10 -15.74 -61.31
N PRO A 4 -7.69 -16.49 -60.27
CA PRO A 4 -8.54 -16.75 -59.13
C PRO A 4 -8.54 -15.56 -58.18
N LEU A 5 -9.71 -15.21 -57.72
CA LEU A 5 -10.01 -14.15 -56.78
C LEU A 5 -9.69 -14.61 -55.34
N ASN A 6 -9.02 -13.75 -54.60
CA ASN A 6 -8.61 -13.87 -53.23
C ASN A 6 -9.68 -14.40 -52.24
N GLN A 7 -9.37 -15.46 -51.55
CA GLN A 7 -9.96 -15.80 -50.28
C GLN A 7 -9.08 -15.30 -49.13
N PHE A 8 -9.29 -14.08 -48.74
CA PHE A 8 -8.82 -13.56 -47.47
C PHE A 8 -9.90 -12.58 -46.95
N PHE A 9 -10.76 -13.03 -46.09
CA PHE A 9 -11.49 -12.23 -45.08
C PHE A 9 -12.59 -13.14 -44.49
N MET A 10 -12.28 -13.85 -43.41
CA MET A 10 -13.20 -14.26 -42.36
C MET A 10 -12.44 -15.06 -41.28
N ILE A 11 -11.60 -14.44 -40.50
CA ILE A 11 -11.23 -14.95 -39.17
C ILE A 11 -10.90 -13.71 -38.28
N ALA A 12 -11.90 -12.95 -37.92
CA ALA A 12 -11.72 -11.90 -36.91
C ALA A 12 -12.97 -11.62 -36.03
N ALA A 13 -14.03 -12.39 -36.19
CA ALA A 13 -15.27 -12.12 -35.43
C ALA A 13 -15.62 -13.16 -34.33
N ALA A 14 -14.82 -14.22 -34.18
CA ALA A 14 -15.15 -15.29 -33.23
C ALA A 14 -14.48 -15.21 -31.87
N PHE A 15 -13.50 -14.29 -31.67
CA PHE A 15 -12.74 -14.24 -30.42
C PHE A 15 -13.27 -13.26 -29.35
N VAL A 16 -14.16 -12.32 -29.71
CA VAL A 16 -14.65 -11.30 -28.77
C VAL A 16 -15.89 -11.75 -28.00
N LEU A 17 -16.63 -12.76 -28.50
CA LEU A 17 -17.84 -13.26 -27.82
C LEU A 17 -17.58 -14.37 -26.79
N ALA A 18 -16.43 -15.04 -26.85
CA ALA A 18 -16.11 -16.13 -25.91
C ALA A 18 -15.69 -15.64 -24.52
N THR A 19 -15.12 -14.43 -24.42
CA THR A 19 -14.66 -13.90 -23.13
C THR A 19 -15.79 -13.32 -22.27
N ALA A 20 -16.85 -12.82 -22.87
CA ALA A 20 -17.99 -12.25 -22.13
C ALA A 20 -18.92 -13.31 -21.53
N VAL A 21 -19.00 -14.50 -22.15
CA VAL A 21 -19.86 -15.60 -21.67
C VAL A 21 -19.18 -16.41 -20.56
N TYR A 22 -17.84 -16.43 -20.53
CA TYR A 22 -17.09 -17.17 -19.50
C TYR A 22 -17.11 -16.44 -18.14
N ALA A 23 -17.22 -15.11 -18.13
CA ALA A 23 -17.27 -14.31 -16.91
C ALA A 23 -18.60 -14.41 -16.13
N ALA A 24 -19.67 -14.88 -16.79
CA ALA A 24 -21.00 -14.97 -16.16
C ALA A 24 -21.26 -16.31 -15.44
N ALA A 25 -20.37 -17.30 -15.56
CA ALA A 25 -20.58 -18.65 -15.05
C ALA A 25 -19.62 -19.09 -13.93
N GLN A 26 -18.68 -18.22 -13.54
CA GLN A 26 -17.77 -18.55 -12.43
C GLN A 26 -18.42 -18.17 -11.10
N PRO A 27 -18.36 -19.04 -10.07
CA PRO A 27 -18.79 -18.64 -8.74
C PRO A 27 -17.96 -17.45 -8.28
N LEU A 28 -18.60 -16.50 -7.57
CA LEU A 28 -17.88 -15.38 -6.97
C LEU A 28 -16.84 -15.91 -5.99
N PRO A 29 -15.64 -15.34 -5.95
CA PRO A 29 -14.63 -15.72 -4.98
C PRO A 29 -15.09 -15.44 -3.55
N ASP A 30 -14.45 -16.06 -2.57
CA ASP A 30 -14.66 -15.72 -1.18
C ASP A 30 -14.19 -14.28 -0.91
N ILE A 31 -14.90 -13.58 -0.04
CA ILE A 31 -14.48 -12.22 0.39
C ILE A 31 -13.07 -12.28 0.98
N GLY A 32 -12.20 -11.40 0.54
CA GLY A 32 -10.78 -11.41 0.90
C GLY A 32 -9.88 -12.15 -0.09
N THR A 33 -10.43 -12.81 -1.11
CA THR A 33 -9.62 -13.48 -2.14
C THR A 33 -8.83 -12.46 -2.96
N LYS A 34 -7.49 -12.65 -2.98
CA LYS A 34 -6.57 -11.84 -3.81
C LYS A 34 -6.69 -12.25 -5.27
N MET A 35 -6.95 -11.28 -6.13
CA MET A 35 -7.13 -11.49 -7.57
C MET A 35 -5.78 -11.42 -8.32
N PRO A 36 -5.68 -11.98 -9.53
CA PRO A 36 -4.45 -11.92 -10.32
C PRO A 36 -3.96 -10.51 -10.67
N ASP A 37 -4.88 -9.53 -10.70
CA ASP A 37 -4.56 -8.11 -10.93
C ASP A 37 -4.11 -7.37 -9.65
N GLY A 38 -3.96 -8.08 -8.52
CA GLY A 38 -3.55 -7.54 -7.25
C GLY A 38 -4.67 -6.89 -6.43
N THR A 39 -5.92 -6.91 -6.91
CA THR A 39 -7.07 -6.47 -6.10
C THR A 39 -7.55 -7.59 -5.16
N VAL A 40 -8.39 -7.23 -4.21
CA VAL A 40 -9.07 -8.17 -3.30
C VAL A 40 -10.57 -8.09 -3.53
N TYR A 41 -11.22 -9.23 -3.66
CA TYR A 41 -12.66 -9.28 -3.76
C TYR A 41 -13.30 -8.88 -2.41
N ALA A 42 -14.09 -7.82 -2.43
CA ALA A 42 -14.72 -7.23 -1.24
C ALA A 42 -16.21 -7.61 -1.09
N GLY A 43 -16.72 -8.50 -1.93
CA GLY A 43 -18.14 -8.87 -1.96
C GLY A 43 -18.92 -8.13 -3.03
N LEU A 44 -20.24 -8.07 -2.87
CA LEU A 44 -21.12 -7.32 -3.77
C LEU A 44 -21.30 -5.90 -3.26
N SER A 45 -21.23 -4.93 -4.17
CA SER A 45 -21.59 -3.54 -3.87
C SER A 45 -23.06 -3.46 -3.49
N MET A 46 -23.37 -2.84 -2.36
CA MET A 46 -24.75 -2.69 -1.88
C MET A 46 -25.58 -1.79 -2.79
N ASP A 47 -24.94 -0.86 -3.51
CA ASP A 47 -25.63 0.08 -4.38
C ASP A 47 -25.94 -0.52 -5.76
N THR A 48 -25.06 -1.39 -6.27
CA THR A 48 -25.14 -1.88 -7.66
C THR A 48 -25.37 -3.38 -7.76
N GLY A 49 -25.20 -4.13 -6.67
CA GLY A 49 -25.23 -5.61 -6.67
C GLY A 49 -24.11 -6.26 -7.49
N LYS A 50 -23.15 -5.48 -7.99
CA LYS A 50 -22.02 -5.99 -8.79
C LYS A 50 -20.82 -6.35 -7.90
N PRO A 51 -19.94 -7.27 -8.35
CA PRO A 51 -18.72 -7.57 -7.65
C PRO A 51 -17.91 -6.28 -7.40
N SER A 52 -17.46 -6.10 -6.16
CA SER A 52 -16.63 -4.99 -5.72
C SER A 52 -15.23 -5.51 -5.44
N PHE A 53 -14.24 -4.77 -5.91
CA PHE A 53 -12.83 -5.08 -5.70
C PHE A 53 -12.15 -3.87 -5.06
N VAL A 54 -11.29 -4.13 -4.09
CA VAL A 54 -10.45 -3.10 -3.45
C VAL A 54 -8.99 -3.42 -3.73
N ALA A 55 -8.14 -2.40 -3.73
CA ALA A 55 -6.71 -2.63 -3.83
C ALA A 55 -6.26 -3.52 -2.67
N ALA A 56 -5.46 -4.55 -2.95
CA ALA A 56 -4.76 -5.28 -1.89
C ALA A 56 -3.63 -4.41 -1.34
N ALA A 57 -3.39 -4.45 -0.04
CA ALA A 57 -2.19 -3.85 0.51
C ALA A 57 -0.95 -4.42 -0.19
N GLY A 58 0.06 -3.59 -0.42
CA GLY A 58 1.24 -3.95 -1.20
C GLY A 58 1.10 -3.76 -2.71
N GLY A 59 -0.11 -3.49 -3.22
CA GLY A 59 -0.31 -3.17 -4.63
C GLY A 59 0.41 -1.88 -5.02
N THR A 60 1.27 -1.96 -6.05
CA THR A 60 1.94 -0.77 -6.62
C THR A 60 0.96 -0.01 -7.50
N MET A 61 0.79 1.26 -7.21
CA MET A 61 -0.08 2.16 -7.98
C MET A 61 0.64 2.64 -9.25
N PRO A 62 -0.11 3.14 -10.27
CA PRO A 62 0.48 3.63 -11.52
C PRO A 62 1.51 4.76 -11.32
N ASP A 63 1.40 5.53 -10.25
CA ASP A 63 2.34 6.59 -9.87
C ASP A 63 3.58 6.08 -9.11
N GLY A 64 3.67 4.77 -8.84
CA GLY A 64 4.75 4.14 -8.12
C GLY A 64 4.61 4.18 -6.59
N THR A 65 3.52 4.70 -6.04
CA THR A 65 3.23 4.56 -4.61
C THR A 65 2.75 3.14 -4.30
N ILE A 66 2.83 2.72 -3.05
CA ILE A 66 2.29 1.44 -2.59
C ILE A 66 1.03 1.68 -1.78
N TYR A 67 -0.06 1.00 -2.13
CA TYR A 67 -1.26 1.03 -1.30
C TYR A 67 -1.00 0.30 0.02
N ALA A 68 -1.12 1.00 1.13
CA ALA A 68 -0.78 0.48 2.45
C ALA A 68 -1.98 -0.02 3.26
N GLY A 69 -3.20 0.28 2.81
CA GLY A 69 -4.45 -0.05 3.50
C GLY A 69 -5.33 1.18 3.73
N ILE A 70 -6.25 1.07 4.66
CA ILE A 70 -7.13 2.18 5.08
C ILE A 70 -6.55 2.80 6.35
N SER A 71 -6.40 4.11 6.35
CA SER A 71 -6.01 4.86 7.55
C SER A 71 -7.14 4.78 8.59
N PRO A 72 -6.86 4.31 9.83
CA PRO A 72 -7.87 4.25 10.88
C PRO A 72 -8.30 5.64 11.36
N ASP A 73 -7.47 6.66 11.13
CA ASP A 73 -7.74 8.03 11.59
C ASP A 73 -8.65 8.80 10.64
N THR A 74 -8.58 8.49 9.35
CA THR A 74 -9.31 9.23 8.30
C THR A 74 -10.35 8.40 7.57
N ASN A 75 -10.33 7.08 7.75
CA ASN A 75 -11.12 6.10 6.99
C ASN A 75 -10.94 6.22 5.46
N LYS A 76 -9.75 6.65 5.03
CA LYS A 76 -9.40 6.80 3.61
C LYS A 76 -8.25 5.88 3.23
N ALA A 77 -8.13 5.59 1.94
CA ALA A 77 -6.98 4.92 1.38
C ALA A 77 -5.68 5.63 1.75
N MET A 78 -4.71 4.87 2.24
CA MET A 78 -3.39 5.32 2.63
C MET A 78 -2.34 4.73 1.70
N TYR A 79 -1.40 5.54 1.28
CA TYR A 79 -0.31 5.14 0.41
C TYR A 79 1.03 5.41 1.09
N THR A 80 2.03 4.58 0.79
CA THR A 80 3.39 4.71 1.33
C THR A 80 4.42 4.74 0.21
N THR A 81 5.63 5.18 0.55
CA THR A 81 6.78 5.10 -0.36
C THR A 81 7.18 3.64 -0.61
N PRO A 82 7.75 3.30 -1.79
CA PRO A 82 8.20 1.92 -2.09
C PRO A 82 9.29 1.41 -1.16
N ALA A 83 10.05 2.30 -0.54
CA ALA A 83 11.13 1.98 0.38
C ALA A 83 11.16 2.95 1.57
N ASP A 84 11.86 2.56 2.63
CA ASP A 84 12.16 3.42 3.75
C ASP A 84 12.93 4.67 3.32
N ALA A 85 12.80 5.75 4.07
CA ALA A 85 13.68 6.89 3.95
C ALA A 85 15.15 6.45 4.20
N PRO A 86 16.12 6.95 3.41
CA PRO A 86 17.50 6.52 3.54
C PRO A 86 18.09 6.98 4.87
N GLY A 87 18.47 6.02 5.71
CA GLY A 87 19.08 6.28 7.01
C GLY A 87 18.10 6.24 8.18
N ALA A 88 18.53 6.80 9.29
CA ALA A 88 17.76 6.94 10.52
C ALA A 88 17.69 8.42 10.92
N TYR A 89 16.60 8.81 11.54
CA TYR A 89 16.25 10.21 11.80
C TYR A 89 15.83 10.40 13.26
N THR A 90 16.21 11.54 13.85
CA THR A 90 15.53 12.05 15.03
C THR A 90 14.08 12.39 14.66
N TRP A 91 13.18 12.44 15.65
CA TRP A 91 11.76 12.70 15.37
C TRP A 91 11.53 14.02 14.62
N GLY A 92 12.28 15.06 14.99
CA GLY A 92 12.17 16.36 14.33
C GLY A 92 12.69 16.34 12.88
N GLU A 93 13.74 15.57 12.59
CA GLU A 93 14.26 15.37 11.24
C GLU A 93 13.28 14.51 10.41
N ALA A 94 12.71 13.45 10.98
CA ALA A 94 11.72 12.61 10.36
C ALA A 94 10.49 13.41 9.89
N THR A 95 9.97 14.27 10.77
CA THR A 95 8.87 15.17 10.45
C THR A 95 9.20 16.08 9.28
N LYS A 96 10.40 16.70 9.32
CA LYS A 96 10.85 17.60 8.24
C LYS A 96 11.10 16.86 6.94
N TYR A 97 11.63 15.63 7.00
CA TYR A 97 11.89 14.80 5.84
C TYR A 97 10.60 14.49 5.07
N CYS A 98 9.61 13.89 5.74
CA CYS A 98 8.34 13.57 5.07
C CYS A 98 7.65 14.83 4.52
N LYS A 99 7.61 15.91 5.29
CA LYS A 99 6.99 17.17 4.86
C LYS A 99 7.66 17.79 3.62
N LYS A 100 8.97 17.57 3.42
CA LYS A 100 9.72 18.05 2.26
C LYS A 100 9.76 17.04 1.11
N LEU A 101 9.34 15.81 1.35
CA LEU A 101 9.44 14.76 0.36
C LEU A 101 8.60 15.10 -0.87
N SER A 102 9.26 15.01 -2.03
CA SER A 102 8.60 15.06 -3.34
C SER A 102 8.91 13.74 -4.04
N ALA A 103 7.96 12.83 -4.04
CA ALA A 103 8.12 11.49 -4.59
C ALA A 103 6.83 11.06 -5.30
N SER A 104 6.97 10.29 -6.37
CA SER A 104 5.84 9.75 -7.13
C SER A 104 4.87 10.83 -7.63
N GLY A 105 5.36 12.05 -7.90
CA GLY A 105 4.53 13.19 -8.31
C GLY A 105 3.75 13.87 -7.17
N HIS A 106 3.93 13.44 -5.93
CA HIS A 106 3.21 13.94 -4.75
C HIS A 106 4.11 14.74 -3.81
N ARG A 107 3.49 15.68 -3.06
CA ARG A 107 4.14 16.56 -2.08
C ARG A 107 3.38 16.64 -0.76
N ASP A 108 2.37 15.81 -0.59
CA ASP A 108 1.49 15.72 0.59
C ASP A 108 1.92 14.60 1.55
N TRP A 109 3.19 14.20 1.48
CA TRP A 109 3.79 13.21 2.34
C TRP A 109 3.89 13.71 3.78
N ARG A 110 3.63 12.80 4.71
CA ARG A 110 3.72 13.07 6.14
C ARG A 110 4.20 11.83 6.90
N MET A 111 4.62 12.04 8.12
CA MET A 111 4.87 10.95 9.06
C MET A 111 3.55 10.24 9.40
N PRO A 112 3.51 8.90 9.47
CA PRO A 112 2.31 8.15 9.84
C PRO A 112 1.92 8.42 11.29
N THR A 113 0.65 8.30 11.62
CA THR A 113 0.20 8.17 13.00
C THR A 113 0.59 6.80 13.57
N LEU A 114 0.41 6.58 14.86
CA LEU A 114 0.65 5.26 15.45
C LEU A 114 -0.32 4.20 14.89
N GLY A 115 -1.59 4.57 14.69
CA GLY A 115 -2.60 3.70 14.08
C GLY A 115 -2.25 3.35 12.63
N GLU A 116 -1.72 4.29 11.87
CA GLU A 116 -1.26 4.07 10.50
C GLU A 116 0.00 3.20 10.42
N LEU A 117 0.92 3.33 11.39
CA LEU A 117 2.05 2.39 11.54
C LEU A 117 1.55 0.96 11.80
N ALA A 118 0.55 0.79 12.66
CA ALA A 118 -0.03 -0.52 12.93
C ALA A 118 -0.66 -1.16 11.68
N VAL A 119 -1.28 -0.35 10.80
CA VAL A 119 -1.76 -0.82 9.49
C VAL A 119 -0.60 -1.22 8.58
N GLN A 120 0.46 -0.40 8.50
CA GLN A 120 1.66 -0.75 7.73
C GLN A 120 2.32 -2.01 8.27
N PHE A 121 2.42 -2.17 9.58
CA PHE A 121 2.97 -3.37 10.22
C PHE A 121 2.15 -4.62 9.88
N THR A 122 0.82 -4.53 9.98
CA THR A 122 -0.07 -5.65 9.63
C THR A 122 0.12 -6.10 8.19
N ASN A 123 0.30 -5.15 7.28
CA ASN A 123 0.43 -5.39 5.84
C ASN A 123 1.90 -5.44 5.36
N ARG A 124 2.88 -5.46 6.27
CA ARG A 124 4.30 -5.28 5.94
C ARG A 124 4.86 -6.29 4.97
N ALA A 125 4.38 -7.52 5.04
CA ALA A 125 4.81 -8.60 4.14
C ALA A 125 4.39 -8.33 2.68
N ASP A 126 3.21 -7.75 2.48
CA ASP A 126 2.71 -7.38 1.15
C ASP A 126 3.31 -6.07 0.66
N ILE A 127 3.43 -5.06 1.52
CA ILE A 127 4.05 -3.76 1.21
C ILE A 127 5.53 -3.92 0.88
N GLY A 128 6.24 -4.70 1.69
CA GLY A 128 7.67 -4.96 1.55
C GLY A 128 8.59 -3.80 1.94
N GLY A 129 9.89 -4.10 2.01
CA GLY A 129 10.95 -3.11 2.18
C GLY A 129 11.06 -2.50 3.57
N PHE A 130 10.43 -3.07 4.59
CA PHE A 130 10.61 -2.67 5.98
C PHE A 130 11.80 -3.40 6.62
N ASN A 131 12.46 -2.73 7.57
CA ASN A 131 13.45 -3.37 8.42
C ASN A 131 12.77 -4.06 9.60
N GLU A 132 12.71 -5.38 9.54
CA GLU A 132 12.10 -6.23 10.57
C GLU A 132 13.14 -6.85 11.52
N THR A 133 14.41 -6.41 11.48
CA THR A 133 15.50 -6.99 12.27
C THR A 133 15.84 -6.21 13.54
N GLY A 134 15.25 -5.04 13.73
CA GLY A 134 15.50 -4.19 14.91
C GLY A 134 15.10 -4.87 16.22
N LYS A 135 15.83 -4.55 17.30
CA LYS A 135 15.56 -5.09 18.65
C LYS A 135 15.76 -4.06 19.76
N VAL A 136 16.22 -2.84 19.43
CA VAL A 136 16.63 -1.84 20.41
C VAL A 136 15.98 -0.49 20.10
N ARG A 137 15.54 0.20 21.13
CA ARG A 137 15.00 1.57 21.05
C ARG A 137 15.97 2.51 20.35
N GLY A 138 15.43 3.43 19.57
CA GLY A 138 16.24 4.41 18.88
C GLY A 138 17.23 3.76 17.92
N ALA A 139 16.79 2.76 17.19
CA ALA A 139 17.60 2.06 16.21
C ALA A 139 16.77 1.71 14.97
N SER A 140 17.47 1.23 13.97
CA SER A 140 16.87 0.67 12.77
C SER A 140 15.87 -0.45 13.12
N GLY A 141 14.68 -0.42 12.50
CA GLY A 141 13.59 -1.35 12.77
C GLY A 141 12.49 -0.81 13.69
N TYR A 142 12.78 0.21 14.50
CA TYR A 142 11.75 1.10 15.05
C TYR A 142 11.40 2.16 14.01
N TYR A 143 10.12 2.43 13.85
CA TYR A 143 9.59 3.45 12.93
C TYR A 143 8.89 4.54 13.72
N TRP A 144 9.24 5.80 13.45
CA TRP A 144 8.60 6.94 14.07
C TRP A 144 7.14 7.10 13.68
N SER A 145 6.30 7.41 14.67
CA SER A 145 4.97 7.96 14.44
C SER A 145 4.92 9.47 14.70
N SER A 146 3.87 10.11 14.21
CA SER A 146 3.61 11.53 14.49
C SER A 146 3.03 11.78 15.89
N LEU A 147 2.68 10.73 16.65
CA LEU A 147 2.11 10.85 17.98
C LEU A 147 3.20 11.20 18.99
N GLN A 148 3.02 12.34 19.66
CA GLN A 148 3.94 12.84 20.67
C GLN A 148 3.45 12.57 22.08
N VAL A 149 4.40 12.45 23.02
CA VAL A 149 4.15 12.42 24.46
C VAL A 149 4.99 13.54 25.08
N GLY A 150 4.34 14.67 25.32
CA GLY A 150 5.02 15.88 25.78
C GLY A 150 6.02 16.43 24.77
N ASP A 151 6.98 17.19 25.25
CA ASP A 151 7.95 17.89 24.41
C ASP A 151 9.11 16.99 23.96
N ASP A 152 9.48 16.01 24.79
CA ASP A 152 10.72 15.25 24.64
C ASP A 152 10.52 13.84 24.07
N TYR A 153 9.29 13.28 24.09
CA TYR A 153 9.03 11.89 23.71
C TYR A 153 8.02 11.80 22.57
N ALA A 154 8.13 10.75 21.77
CA ALA A 154 7.17 10.38 20.74
C ALA A 154 7.09 8.87 20.59
N TRP A 155 5.93 8.40 20.11
CA TRP A 155 5.69 6.99 19.86
C TRP A 155 6.39 6.49 18.60
N GLY A 156 6.89 5.27 18.70
CA GLY A 156 7.34 4.48 17.55
C GLY A 156 6.87 3.04 17.66
N GLN A 157 7.01 2.32 16.58
CA GLN A 157 6.65 0.91 16.49
C GLN A 157 7.81 0.08 15.96
N LEU A 158 8.11 -1.04 16.61
CA LEU A 158 9.08 -2.02 16.18
C LEU A 158 8.46 -2.95 15.14
N PHE A 159 9.10 -3.11 13.99
CA PHE A 159 8.55 -3.91 12.88
C PHE A 159 8.99 -5.39 12.90
N SER A 160 9.79 -5.83 13.88
CA SER A 160 10.05 -7.26 14.09
C SER A 160 8.90 -8.01 14.75
N ASP A 161 8.16 -7.34 15.67
CA ASP A 161 7.10 -7.97 16.49
C ASP A 161 5.84 -7.11 16.67
N GLY A 162 5.87 -5.84 16.23
CA GLY A 162 4.76 -4.90 16.34
C GLY A 162 4.68 -4.16 17.66
N PHE A 163 5.65 -4.36 18.57
CA PHE A 163 5.69 -3.64 19.84
C PHE A 163 5.81 -2.14 19.61
N HIS A 164 5.06 -1.36 20.37
CA HIS A 164 5.09 0.10 20.30
C HIS A 164 5.32 0.70 21.68
N GLU A 165 6.11 1.75 21.73
CA GLU A 165 6.45 2.49 22.94
C GLU A 165 6.83 3.92 22.59
N ASP A 166 6.83 4.79 23.61
CA ASP A 166 7.40 6.13 23.49
C ASP A 166 8.86 6.14 23.90
N PHE A 167 9.66 6.93 23.19
CA PHE A 167 11.07 7.14 23.49
C PHE A 167 11.50 8.54 23.08
N SER A 168 12.71 8.95 23.57
CA SER A 168 13.21 10.30 23.35
C SER A 168 13.27 10.64 21.86
N LYS A 169 12.78 11.83 21.51
CA LYS A 169 12.82 12.40 20.16
C LYS A 169 14.24 12.63 19.63
N ASP A 170 15.26 12.64 20.51
CA ASP A 170 16.67 12.78 20.14
C ASP A 170 17.29 11.47 19.64
N LEU A 171 16.64 10.33 19.91
CA LEU A 171 17.07 9.06 19.35
C LEU A 171 16.74 9.00 17.86
N VAL A 172 17.51 8.19 17.13
CA VAL A 172 17.31 8.02 15.68
C VAL A 172 16.57 6.73 15.38
N SER A 173 15.60 6.75 14.47
CA SER A 173 14.81 5.58 14.09
C SER A 173 14.52 5.58 12.60
N SER A 174 14.07 4.44 12.10
CA SER A 174 13.59 4.28 10.71
C SER A 174 12.39 5.17 10.43
N LEU A 175 12.17 5.45 9.17
CA LEU A 175 11.07 6.30 8.72
C LEU A 175 10.48 5.76 7.41
N ARG A 176 9.16 5.65 7.38
CA ARG A 176 8.39 5.41 6.17
C ARG A 176 7.26 6.43 6.10
N CYS A 177 7.29 7.31 5.11
CA CYS A 177 6.26 8.34 4.95
C CYS A 177 4.98 7.76 4.35
N VAL A 178 3.85 8.39 4.69
CA VAL A 178 2.52 8.10 4.15
C VAL A 178 1.86 9.36 3.57
N ARG A 179 0.85 9.14 2.76
CA ARG A 179 -0.04 10.18 2.21
C ARG A 179 -1.47 9.66 2.12
#